data_4be69413f95e8352b8f664c47b755498
#
_entry.id   4be69413f95e8352b8f664c47b755498
#
_cell.length_a   1.000
_cell.length_b   1.000
_cell.length_c   1.000
_cell.angle_alpha   90.00
_cell.angle_beta   90.00
_cell.angle_gamma   90.00
#
_symmetry.space_group_name_H-M   'P 1'
#
loop_
_entity.id
_entity.type
_entity.pdbx_description
1 polymer ?
#
loop_
_entity_poly.entity_id
_entity_poly.type
_entity_poly.pdbx_seq_one_letter_code
_entity_poly.pdbx_strand_id
1 'polypeptide(L)'
;MPKLYMFYLGGNAGRSNIEVHDIQFAVCDDYREAIPALKAAWFGDTDKIHIDGWQIVEWADGYDVCVREAGEHTAMPSEALLFVGVF
;
A
#
# COMPACT_ATOMS: atom_id res chain seq x y z
N MET A 1 -18.35 -3.78 3.63
CA MET A 1 -17.97 -2.80 2.62
C MET A 1 -16.46 -2.64 2.60
N PRO A 2 -15.83 -2.78 1.46
CA PRO A 2 -14.37 -2.64 1.40
C PRO A 2 -13.95 -1.21 1.71
N LYS A 3 -12.78 -1.08 2.30
CA LYS A 3 -12.23 0.20 2.69
C LYS A 3 -10.80 0.32 2.19
N LEU A 4 -10.33 1.56 2.12
CA LEU A 4 -8.94 1.84 1.76
C LEU A 4 -8.07 1.65 3.00
N TYR A 5 -7.09 0.78 2.89
CA TYR A 5 -6.09 0.54 3.94
C TYR A 5 -4.74 1.08 3.50
N MET A 6 -4.05 1.67 4.44
CA MET A 6 -2.64 2.03 4.29
C MET A 6 -1.84 1.09 5.18
N PHE A 7 -0.83 0.45 4.61
CA PHE A 7 0.03 -0.48 5.34
C PHE A 7 1.44 0.08 5.44
N TYR A 8 2.00 0.01 6.64
CA TYR A 8 3.40 0.30 6.88
C TYR A 8 4.13 -1.01 7.03
N LEU A 9 5.01 -1.29 6.08
CA LEU A 9 5.67 -2.58 5.95
C LEU A 9 7.13 -2.48 6.31
N GLY A 10 7.67 -3.56 6.81
CA GLY A 10 9.09 -3.66 7.10
C GLY A 10 9.63 -5.01 6.64
N GLY A 11 10.90 -5.05 6.36
CA GLY A 11 11.56 -6.27 5.94
C GLY A 11 12.97 -6.03 5.44
N ASN A 12 13.51 -7.01 4.76
CA ASN A 12 14.85 -6.95 4.21
C ASN A 12 14.80 -6.81 2.69
N ALA A 13 15.78 -6.14 2.13
CA ALA A 13 15.91 -5.99 0.69
C ALA A 13 17.39 -6.05 0.32
N GLY A 14 17.75 -7.05 -0.48
CA GLY A 14 19.09 -7.19 -0.99
C GLY A 14 20.15 -7.24 0.11
N ARG A 15 21.08 -6.30 0.05
CA ARG A 15 22.20 -6.23 0.99
C ARG A 15 22.01 -5.24 2.11
N SER A 16 20.79 -4.78 2.36
CA SER A 16 20.60 -3.80 3.42
C SER A 16 21.01 -4.42 4.76
N ASN A 17 21.74 -3.65 5.54
CA ASN A 17 22.18 -4.08 6.87
C ASN A 17 21.12 -3.79 7.92
N ILE A 18 20.14 -2.99 7.59
CA ILE A 18 19.04 -2.67 8.48
C ILE A 18 17.74 -2.95 7.75
N GLU A 19 16.68 -3.05 8.52
CA GLU A 19 15.33 -3.21 7.98
C GLU A 19 14.96 -2.02 7.12
N VAL A 20 14.31 -2.31 5.99
CA VAL A 20 13.78 -1.27 5.11
C VAL A 20 12.26 -1.25 5.22
N HIS A 21 11.67 -0.11 4.89
CA HIS A 21 10.23 0.11 5.05
C HIS A 21 9.62 0.59 3.74
N ASP A 22 8.32 0.35 3.62
CA ASP A 22 7.54 0.83 2.49
C ASP A 22 6.11 1.06 2.94
N ILE A 23 5.40 1.86 2.17
CA ILE A 23 3.98 2.09 2.38
C ILE A 23 3.24 1.55 1.16
N GLN A 24 2.23 0.73 1.42
CA GLN A 24 1.38 0.16 0.37
C GLN A 24 -0.07 0.43 0.72
N PHE A 25 -0.90 0.54 -0.31
CA PHE A 25 -2.34 0.70 -0.14
C PHE A 25 -3.07 -0.49 -0.73
N ALA A 26 -4.18 -0.84 -0.12
CA ALA A 26 -5.05 -1.89 -0.64
C ALA A 26 -6.49 -1.60 -0.25
N VAL A 27 -7.41 -2.12 -1.03
CA VAL A 27 -8.83 -2.04 -0.73
C VAL A 27 -9.31 -3.43 -0.35
N CYS A 28 -9.81 -3.57 0.87
CA CYS A 28 -10.25 -4.87 1.38
C CYS A 28 -11.20 -4.68 2.55
N ASP A 29 -11.87 -5.75 2.94
CA ASP A 29 -12.75 -5.74 4.11
C ASP A 29 -11.99 -6.03 5.39
N ASP A 30 -10.93 -6.82 5.30
CA ASP A 30 -10.09 -7.21 6.42
C ASP A 30 -8.64 -7.15 5.97
N TYR A 31 -7.75 -6.62 6.82
CA TYR A 31 -6.35 -6.41 6.45
C TYR A 31 -5.64 -7.68 5.98
N ARG A 32 -6.05 -8.84 6.49
CA ARG A 32 -5.43 -10.12 6.11
C ARG A 32 -5.66 -10.47 4.66
N GLU A 33 -6.72 -9.97 4.06
CA GLU A 33 -7.00 -10.21 2.64
C GLU A 33 -5.96 -9.56 1.74
N ALA A 34 -5.30 -8.52 2.22
CA ALA A 34 -4.30 -7.79 1.43
C ALA A 34 -2.93 -8.48 1.42
N ILE A 35 -2.66 -9.41 2.33
CA ILE A 35 -1.34 -9.98 2.50
C ILE A 35 -0.73 -10.53 1.22
N PRO A 36 -1.44 -11.32 0.39
CA PRO A 36 -0.84 -11.81 -0.86
C PRO A 36 -0.42 -10.68 -1.80
N ALA A 37 -1.23 -9.63 -1.92
CA ALA A 37 -0.90 -8.50 -2.76
C ALA A 37 0.29 -7.70 -2.22
N LEU A 38 0.36 -7.54 -0.90
CA LEU A 38 1.47 -6.85 -0.25
C LEU A 38 2.78 -7.59 -0.50
N LYS A 39 2.76 -8.91 -0.40
CA LYS A 39 3.95 -9.71 -0.68
C LYS A 39 4.37 -9.61 -2.14
N ALA A 40 3.42 -9.64 -3.05
CA ALA A 40 3.70 -9.55 -4.48
C ALA A 40 4.31 -8.20 -4.85
N ALA A 41 3.91 -7.12 -4.18
CA ALA A 41 4.40 -5.78 -4.44
C ALA A 41 5.68 -5.45 -3.69
N TRP A 42 6.06 -6.24 -2.70
CA TRP A 42 7.25 -5.97 -1.90
C TRP A 42 8.52 -6.07 -2.74
N PHE A 43 9.41 -5.11 -2.59
CA PHE A 43 10.63 -5.03 -3.40
C PHE A 43 11.81 -5.80 -2.81
N GLY A 44 11.64 -6.41 -1.67
CA GLY A 44 12.69 -7.16 -0.98
C GLY A 44 12.36 -8.65 -0.84
N ASP A 45 12.89 -9.25 0.22
CA ASP A 45 12.69 -10.67 0.49
C ASP A 45 11.28 -10.94 0.98
N THR A 46 10.50 -11.66 0.20
CA THR A 46 9.07 -11.88 0.47
C THR A 46 8.79 -12.76 1.67
N ASP A 47 9.77 -13.55 2.09
CA ASP A 47 9.62 -14.42 3.27
C ASP A 47 9.92 -13.68 4.58
N LYS A 48 10.39 -12.44 4.49
CA LYS A 48 10.77 -11.66 5.67
C LYS A 48 9.98 -10.36 5.81
N ILE A 49 9.03 -10.14 4.95
CA ILE A 49 8.16 -8.95 5.06
C ILE A 49 7.18 -9.14 6.21
N HIS A 50 6.94 -8.06 6.93
CA HIS A 50 5.92 -8.03 7.97
C HIS A 50 5.19 -6.70 7.97
N ILE A 51 4.01 -6.69 8.54
CA ILE A 51 3.21 -5.47 8.68
C ILE A 51 3.56 -4.87 10.04
N ASP A 52 4.16 -3.68 10.01
CA ASP A 52 4.47 -2.94 11.23
C ASP A 52 3.28 -2.13 11.73
N GLY A 53 2.37 -1.80 10.84
CA GLY A 53 1.16 -1.10 11.22
C GLY A 53 0.25 -0.92 10.01
N TRP A 54 -1.00 -0.60 10.28
CA TRP A 54 -1.95 -0.31 9.21
C TRP A 54 -3.01 0.64 9.73
N GLN A 55 -3.65 1.32 8.83
CA GLN A 55 -4.71 2.26 9.15
C GLN A 55 -5.76 2.24 8.05
N ILE A 56 -7.01 2.26 8.46
CA ILE A 56 -8.11 2.47 7.52
C ILE A 56 -8.19 3.97 7.24
N VAL A 57 -8.13 4.31 5.97
CA VAL A 57 -8.16 5.71 5.54
C VAL A 57 -9.60 6.07 5.20
N GLU A 58 -10.28 6.70 6.15
CA GLU A 58 -11.67 7.10 6.01
C GLU A 58 -11.84 8.62 6.06
N TRP A 59 -10.80 9.33 6.45
CA TRP A 59 -10.85 10.77 6.61
C TRP A 59 -9.45 11.34 6.39
N ALA A 60 -9.39 12.46 5.72
CA ALA A 60 -8.13 13.19 5.55
C ALA A 60 -8.43 14.66 5.34
N ASP A 61 -7.78 15.50 6.11
CA ASP A 61 -7.81 16.96 5.95
C ASP A 61 -9.23 17.55 5.89
N GLY A 62 -10.12 17.00 6.72
CA GLY A 62 -11.50 17.48 6.79
C GLY A 62 -12.44 16.84 5.77
N TYR A 63 -11.98 15.85 5.02
CA TYR A 63 -12.78 15.20 3.98
C TYR A 63 -12.95 13.71 4.28
N ASP A 64 -14.13 13.22 3.96
CA ASP A 64 -14.37 11.79 3.99
C ASP A 64 -13.68 11.13 2.79
N VAL A 65 -13.05 10.00 3.03
CA VAL A 65 -12.41 9.19 1.99
C VAL A 65 -13.21 7.92 1.84
N CYS A 66 -13.69 7.65 0.63
CA CYS A 66 -14.40 6.42 0.33
C CYS A 66 -13.86 5.82 -0.96
N VAL A 67 -14.16 4.54 -1.16
CA VAL A 67 -13.71 3.81 -2.34
C VAL A 67 -14.92 3.44 -3.18
N ARG A 68 -14.69 3.37 -4.48
CA ARG A 68 -15.66 2.83 -5.42
C ARG A 68 -14.92 2.04 -6.47
N GLU A 69 -15.59 1.04 -7.00
CA GLU A 69 -15.02 0.23 -8.03
C GLU A 69 -14.70 1.09 -9.26
N ALA A 70 -13.52 0.89 -9.84
CA ALA A 70 -13.13 1.60 -11.04
C ALA A 70 -14.00 1.16 -12.23
N GLY A 71 -14.30 2.09 -13.11
CA GLY A 71 -15.07 1.79 -14.31
C GLY A 71 -14.19 1.19 -15.39
N GLU A 72 -14.23 1.77 -16.59
CA GLU A 72 -13.49 1.24 -17.74
C GLU A 72 -11.99 1.32 -17.60
N HIS A 73 -11.51 2.23 -16.76
CA HIS A 73 -10.08 2.41 -16.52
C HIS A 73 -9.71 1.71 -15.22
N THR A 74 -9.37 0.43 -15.32
CA THR A 74 -9.09 -0.39 -14.16
C THR A 74 -7.63 -0.36 -13.73
N ALA A 75 -6.76 0.24 -14.51
CA ALA A 75 -5.35 0.36 -14.19
C ALA A 75 -4.92 1.80 -14.26
N MET A 76 -4.13 2.24 -13.28
CA MET A 76 -3.54 3.56 -13.29
C MET A 76 -2.41 3.60 -14.31
N PRO A 77 -2.37 4.59 -15.21
CA PRO A 77 -1.24 4.75 -16.12
C PRO A 77 0.05 4.93 -15.31
N SER A 78 1.12 4.27 -15.73
CA SER A 78 2.38 4.34 -15.02
C SER A 78 2.93 5.77 -14.92
N GLU A 79 2.64 6.60 -15.90
CA GLU A 79 3.06 8.02 -15.88
C GLU A 79 2.48 8.78 -14.69
N ALA A 80 1.30 8.41 -14.23
CA ALA A 80 0.68 9.07 -13.08
C ALA A 80 1.44 8.80 -11.80
N LEU A 81 2.23 7.74 -11.75
CA LEU A 81 3.02 7.36 -10.59
C LEU A 81 4.40 8.00 -10.58
N LEU A 82 4.79 8.62 -11.69
CA LEU A 82 6.14 9.16 -11.84
C LEU A 82 6.25 10.63 -11.46
N PHE A 83 5.15 11.24 -11.06
CA PHE A 83 5.21 12.63 -10.63
C PHE A 83 5.95 12.73 -9.30
N VAL A 84 7.00 13.52 -9.27
CA VAL A 84 7.77 13.79 -8.07
C VAL A 84 7.82 15.28 -7.88
N GLY A 85 7.29 15.74 -6.76
CA GLY A 85 7.33 17.16 -6.41
C GLY A 85 8.43 17.41 -5.39
N VAL A 86 9.11 18.54 -5.54
CA VAL A 86 10.11 18.99 -4.58
C VAL A 86 9.68 20.36 -4.08
N PHE A 87 9.63 20.51 -2.80
CA PHE A 87 9.23 21.75 -2.15
C PHE A 87 10.42 22.54 -1.67
#